data_bdc4736f923db73a4c2abf954454e1c1
#
_entry.id   bdc4736f923db73a4c2abf954454e1c1
#
_cell.length_a   1.000
_cell.length_b   1.000
_cell.length_c   1.000
_cell.angle_alpha   90.00
_cell.angle_beta   90.00
_cell.angle_gamma   90.00
#
_symmetry.space_group_name_H-M   'P 1'
#
loop_
_entity.id
_entity.type
_entity.pdbx_description
1 polymer ?
#
loop_
_entity_poly.entity_id
_entity_poly.type
_entity_poly.pdbx_seq_one_letter_code
_entity_poly.pdbx_strand_id
1 'polypeptide(L)'
;VPCHPKLADFANCMKKKGRGMSIFLSIMDGDYHECAEDAKIACKQLSTYIDYKQCEGVAEIVVAPSMTEGFRGIVQTMGLGNLKPNMVIMRYPEIWRRENLTEIPASFVGIINDCIVANKAVVIVKGLDEWPNEYQRQYGSIDLYWIVRDGGLMLLLSQLLLTKESFESCKIQVFCIAEEDSDAEELKADVRKFLYDLRMQAEVIVISMKSWDAQAEQQDESFEAFTGAQQRLSNYLAGIKEN
;
A
#
# COMPACT_ATOMS: atom_id res chain seq x y z
N VAL A 1 19.31 3.00 -12.75
CA VAL A 1 18.71 3.09 -11.43
C VAL A 1 17.19 3.04 -11.61
N PRO A 2 16.44 2.18 -10.92
CA PRO A 2 14.99 2.15 -11.04
C PRO A 2 14.41 3.51 -10.68
N CYS A 3 13.31 3.89 -11.34
CA CYS A 3 12.66 5.19 -11.12
C CYS A 3 12.21 5.39 -9.65
N HIS A 4 11.96 4.29 -8.93
CA HIS A 4 11.48 4.29 -7.56
C HIS A 4 12.20 3.27 -6.67
N PRO A 5 13.47 3.50 -6.30
CA PRO A 5 14.26 2.56 -5.51
C PRO A 5 13.63 2.27 -4.13
N LYS A 6 13.04 3.27 -3.50
CA LYS A 6 12.37 3.15 -2.20
C LYS A 6 11.15 2.22 -2.22
N LEU A 7 10.49 2.05 -3.38
CA LEU A 7 9.40 1.09 -3.53
C LEU A 7 9.93 -0.36 -3.46
N ALA A 8 11.11 -0.61 -4.03
CA ALA A 8 11.75 -1.91 -3.93
C ALA A 8 12.18 -2.22 -2.47
N ASP A 9 12.73 -1.23 -1.76
CA ASP A 9 13.10 -1.35 -0.36
C ASP A 9 11.85 -1.65 0.51
N PHE A 10 10.74 -0.92 0.29
CA PHE A 10 9.46 -1.18 0.95
C PHE A 10 8.96 -2.61 0.66
N ALA A 11 8.89 -3.00 -0.61
CA ALA A 11 8.42 -4.33 -1.01
C ALA A 11 9.27 -5.45 -0.38
N ASN A 12 10.59 -5.26 -0.25
CA ASN A 12 11.47 -6.21 0.41
C ASN A 12 11.20 -6.31 1.93
N CYS A 13 10.69 -5.24 2.55
CA CYS A 13 10.25 -5.28 3.95
C CYS A 13 8.94 -6.06 4.14
N MET A 14 8.09 -6.16 3.11
CA MET A 14 6.78 -6.81 3.17
C MET A 14 6.82 -8.33 3.00
N LYS A 15 7.98 -8.94 3.16
CA LYS A 15 8.14 -10.39 3.12
C LYS A 15 9.11 -10.88 4.18
N LYS A 16 8.96 -12.12 4.60
CA LYS A 16 9.90 -12.79 5.48
C LYS A 16 11.12 -13.27 4.68
N LYS A 17 12.33 -13.03 5.21
CA LYS A 17 13.58 -13.50 4.59
C LYS A 17 13.53 -15.00 4.27
N GLY A 18 13.93 -15.38 3.07
CA GLY A 18 13.91 -16.77 2.60
C GLY A 18 12.50 -17.31 2.30
N ARG A 19 11.46 -16.47 2.28
CA ARG A 19 10.09 -16.89 1.96
C ARG A 19 9.41 -15.87 1.05
N GLY A 20 8.78 -16.39 0.00
CA GLY A 20 8.14 -15.59 -1.03
C GLY A 20 9.14 -14.99 -2.01
N MET A 21 8.66 -14.64 -3.17
CA MET A 21 9.42 -14.04 -4.26
C MET A 21 8.73 -12.75 -4.69
N SER A 22 9.51 -11.71 -4.95
CA SER A 22 9.02 -10.47 -5.53
C SER A 22 9.34 -10.43 -7.03
N ILE A 23 8.43 -9.88 -7.81
CA ILE A 23 8.66 -9.55 -9.21
C ILE A 23 8.69 -8.02 -9.28
N PHE A 24 9.86 -7.49 -9.58
CA PHE A 24 10.08 -6.06 -9.74
C PHE A 24 9.82 -5.70 -11.19
N LEU A 25 8.66 -5.12 -11.42
CA LEU A 25 8.13 -4.83 -12.73
C LEU A 25 8.28 -3.37 -13.08
N SER A 26 8.69 -3.09 -14.32
CA SER A 26 8.54 -1.78 -14.95
C SER A 26 7.89 -1.95 -16.32
N ILE A 27 6.97 -1.05 -16.65
CA ILE A 27 6.31 -1.01 -17.95
C ILE A 27 6.90 0.18 -18.70
N MET A 28 7.34 -0.06 -19.92
CA MET A 28 7.87 0.94 -20.83
C MET A 28 6.84 1.19 -21.93
N ASP A 29 6.36 2.42 -22.02
CA ASP A 29 5.40 2.81 -23.04
C ASP A 29 6.11 2.91 -24.40
N GLY A 30 5.60 2.22 -25.42
CA GLY A 30 6.18 2.28 -26.76
C GLY A 30 5.90 1.03 -27.61
N ASP A 31 6.46 1.03 -28.81
CA ASP A 31 6.47 -0.14 -29.69
C ASP A 31 7.58 -1.11 -29.29
N TYR A 32 7.24 -2.40 -29.27
CA TYR A 32 8.18 -3.45 -28.84
C TYR A 32 9.43 -3.51 -29.74
N HIS A 33 9.28 -3.36 -31.04
CA HIS A 33 10.42 -3.45 -31.96
C HIS A 33 11.39 -2.28 -31.80
N GLU A 34 10.87 -1.10 -31.47
CA GLU A 34 11.69 0.11 -31.26
C GLU A 34 12.36 0.10 -29.88
N CYS A 35 11.66 -0.35 -28.85
CA CYS A 35 12.11 -0.27 -27.45
C CYS A 35 12.78 -1.56 -26.92
N ALA A 36 12.89 -2.63 -27.72
CA ALA A 36 13.36 -3.93 -27.24
C ALA A 36 14.78 -3.90 -26.65
N GLU A 37 15.70 -3.17 -27.24
CA GLU A 37 17.08 -3.05 -26.72
C GLU A 37 17.13 -2.21 -25.43
N ASP A 38 16.38 -1.12 -25.38
CA ASP A 38 16.28 -0.27 -24.20
C ASP A 38 15.65 -1.05 -23.03
N ALA A 39 14.65 -1.87 -23.31
CA ALA A 39 14.03 -2.75 -22.32
C ALA A 39 15.01 -3.78 -21.75
N LYS A 40 15.88 -4.37 -22.59
CA LYS A 40 16.94 -5.29 -22.13
C LYS A 40 17.95 -4.58 -21.23
N ILE A 41 18.38 -3.36 -21.61
CA ILE A 41 19.30 -2.56 -20.82
C ILE A 41 18.66 -2.21 -19.47
N ALA A 42 17.42 -1.76 -19.48
CA ALA A 42 16.66 -1.43 -18.26
C ALA A 42 16.47 -2.65 -17.35
N CYS A 43 16.16 -3.81 -17.91
CA CYS A 43 16.03 -5.06 -17.17
C CYS A 43 17.34 -5.45 -16.47
N LYS A 44 18.47 -5.35 -17.18
CA LYS A 44 19.80 -5.61 -16.62
C LYS A 44 20.15 -4.63 -15.49
N GLN A 45 19.85 -3.35 -15.67
CA GLN A 45 20.06 -2.33 -14.64
C GLN A 45 19.21 -2.61 -13.39
N LEU A 46 17.94 -2.96 -13.58
CA LEU A 46 17.03 -3.31 -12.47
C LEU A 46 17.51 -4.57 -11.75
N SER A 47 17.90 -5.62 -12.47
CA SER A 47 18.46 -6.84 -11.90
C SER A 47 19.71 -6.54 -11.07
N THR A 48 20.66 -5.76 -11.62
CA THR A 48 21.86 -5.36 -10.87
C THR A 48 21.53 -4.60 -9.59
N TYR A 49 20.50 -3.74 -9.62
CA TYR A 49 20.05 -3.01 -8.43
C TYR A 49 19.44 -3.96 -7.38
N ILE A 50 18.61 -4.92 -7.80
CA ILE A 50 17.98 -5.93 -6.93
C ILE A 50 19.05 -6.77 -6.25
N ASP A 51 20.07 -7.23 -7.00
CA ASP A 51 21.20 -7.99 -6.48
C ASP A 51 22.03 -7.18 -5.48
N TYR A 52 22.33 -5.91 -5.82
CA TYR A 52 23.05 -5.00 -4.93
C TYR A 52 22.32 -4.78 -3.60
N LYS A 53 20.99 -4.66 -3.66
CA LYS A 53 20.12 -4.48 -2.49
C LYS A 53 19.78 -5.79 -1.78
N GLN A 54 20.28 -6.92 -2.27
CA GLN A 54 19.98 -8.26 -1.73
C GLN A 54 18.46 -8.51 -1.63
N CYS A 55 17.69 -7.96 -2.57
CA CYS A 55 16.26 -8.21 -2.65
C CYS A 55 16.01 -9.60 -3.26
N GLU A 56 15.20 -10.42 -2.60
CA GLU A 56 14.81 -11.72 -3.13
C GLU A 56 13.71 -11.57 -4.17
N GLY A 57 14.08 -11.61 -5.45
CA GLY A 57 13.12 -11.42 -6.53
C GLY A 57 13.76 -11.40 -7.90
N VAL A 58 12.94 -11.16 -8.91
CA VAL A 58 13.36 -11.06 -10.31
C VAL A 58 12.94 -9.72 -10.89
N ALA A 59 13.74 -9.23 -11.86
CA ALA A 59 13.44 -8.02 -12.61
C ALA A 59 12.70 -8.37 -13.89
N GLU A 60 11.66 -7.64 -14.22
CA GLU A 60 10.92 -7.76 -15.47
C GLU A 60 10.62 -6.39 -16.04
N ILE A 61 10.89 -6.22 -17.33
CA ILE A 61 10.54 -5.04 -18.11
C ILE A 61 9.63 -5.47 -19.25
N VAL A 62 8.49 -4.83 -19.34
CA VAL A 62 7.52 -5.09 -20.41
C VAL A 62 7.31 -3.84 -21.21
N VAL A 63 7.43 -3.95 -22.54
CA VAL A 63 7.07 -2.89 -23.47
C VAL A 63 5.63 -3.06 -23.88
N ALA A 64 4.83 -2.02 -23.78
CA ALA A 64 3.43 -2.02 -24.18
C ALA A 64 3.02 -0.62 -24.68
N PRO A 65 1.94 -0.53 -25.49
CA PRO A 65 1.46 0.76 -25.99
C PRO A 65 0.99 1.73 -24.90
N SER A 66 0.60 1.18 -23.74
CA SER A 66 0.25 1.98 -22.55
C SER A 66 0.54 1.19 -21.27
N MET A 67 0.71 1.91 -20.17
CA MET A 67 0.92 1.31 -18.85
C MET A 67 -0.24 0.36 -18.46
N THR A 68 -1.48 0.74 -18.73
CA THR A 68 -2.67 -0.06 -18.38
C THR A 68 -2.72 -1.36 -19.18
N GLU A 69 -2.45 -1.31 -20.49
CA GLU A 69 -2.43 -2.52 -21.32
C GLU A 69 -1.30 -3.46 -20.95
N GLY A 70 -0.11 -2.91 -20.70
CA GLY A 70 1.04 -3.66 -20.22
C GLY A 70 0.74 -4.35 -18.89
N PHE A 71 0.17 -3.64 -17.93
CA PHE A 71 -0.19 -4.21 -16.64
C PHE A 71 -1.27 -5.29 -16.77
N ARG A 72 -2.31 -5.05 -17.58
CA ARG A 72 -3.38 -6.02 -17.83
C ARG A 72 -2.87 -7.33 -18.46
N GLY A 73 -1.91 -7.24 -19.37
CA GLY A 73 -1.24 -8.42 -19.92
C GLY A 73 -0.47 -9.18 -18.84
N ILE A 74 0.29 -8.47 -18.02
CA ILE A 74 1.15 -9.04 -17.00
C ILE A 74 0.33 -9.70 -15.88
N VAL A 75 -0.70 -9.05 -15.36
CA VAL A 75 -1.50 -9.59 -14.24
C VAL A 75 -2.14 -10.93 -14.56
N GLN A 76 -2.38 -11.21 -15.85
CA GLN A 76 -2.93 -12.48 -16.35
C GLN A 76 -1.84 -13.56 -16.48
N THR A 77 -0.66 -13.20 -16.97
CA THR A 77 0.38 -14.14 -17.42
C THR A 77 1.50 -14.35 -16.41
N MET A 78 1.75 -13.37 -15.54
CA MET A 78 2.87 -13.40 -14.61
C MET A 78 2.76 -14.54 -13.60
N GLY A 79 3.86 -15.28 -13.46
CA GLY A 79 3.99 -16.41 -12.55
C GLY A 79 4.16 -17.74 -13.26
N LEU A 80 4.35 -18.80 -12.51
CA LEU A 80 4.57 -20.15 -13.01
C LEU A 80 3.51 -21.10 -12.40
N GLY A 81 2.57 -21.56 -13.21
CA GLY A 81 1.49 -22.44 -12.74
C GLY A 81 0.70 -21.82 -11.59
N ASN A 82 0.71 -22.46 -10.44
CA ASN A 82 0.05 -21.98 -9.22
C ASN A 82 0.87 -20.92 -8.46
N LEU A 83 2.13 -20.70 -8.82
CA LEU A 83 3.01 -19.67 -8.24
C LEU A 83 2.75 -18.33 -8.94
N LYS A 84 1.58 -17.75 -8.72
CA LYS A 84 1.20 -16.42 -9.22
C LYS A 84 1.31 -15.39 -8.11
N PRO A 85 1.65 -14.15 -8.44
CA PRO A 85 1.60 -13.06 -7.48
C PRO A 85 0.21 -12.97 -6.84
N ASN A 86 0.16 -12.84 -5.53
CA ASN A 86 -1.08 -12.67 -4.76
C ASN A 86 -1.31 -11.22 -4.35
N MET A 87 -0.28 -10.38 -4.43
CA MET A 87 -0.31 -8.98 -4.02
C MET A 87 0.44 -8.12 -5.03
N VAL A 88 -0.10 -6.94 -5.29
CA VAL A 88 0.52 -5.89 -6.11
C VAL A 88 0.82 -4.70 -5.21
N ILE A 89 2.07 -4.26 -5.21
CA ILE A 89 2.52 -3.09 -4.47
C ILE A 89 2.83 -1.98 -5.47
N MET A 90 2.21 -0.83 -5.33
CA MET A 90 2.39 0.30 -6.24
C MET A 90 2.56 1.61 -5.47
N ARG A 91 3.25 2.56 -6.11
CA ARG A 91 3.37 3.90 -5.57
C ARG A 91 2.09 4.70 -5.84
N TYR A 92 1.70 5.52 -4.86
CA TYR A 92 0.67 6.54 -5.05
C TYR A 92 1.18 7.60 -6.05
N PRO A 93 0.41 7.95 -7.09
CA PRO A 93 0.82 8.95 -8.07
C PRO A 93 0.70 10.36 -7.51
N GLU A 94 1.80 10.93 -7.04
CA GLU A 94 1.84 12.28 -6.46
C GLU A 94 1.43 13.38 -7.46
N ILE A 95 1.57 13.09 -8.76
CA ILE A 95 1.37 14.05 -9.86
C ILE A 95 -0.10 14.25 -10.20
N TRP A 96 -0.99 13.37 -9.76
CA TRP A 96 -2.41 13.40 -10.17
C TRP A 96 -3.18 14.67 -9.77
N ARG A 97 -2.65 15.44 -8.82
CA ARG A 97 -3.23 16.72 -8.40
C ARG A 97 -2.86 17.90 -9.30
N ARG A 98 -1.93 17.69 -10.23
CA ARG A 98 -1.56 18.73 -11.19
C ARG A 98 -2.64 18.80 -12.27
N GLU A 99 -3.18 19.99 -12.45
CA GLU A 99 -4.16 20.29 -13.50
C GLU A 99 -3.64 19.82 -14.86
N ASN A 100 -4.48 19.18 -15.66
CA ASN A 100 -4.27 18.68 -17.03
C ASN A 100 -3.68 17.25 -17.21
N LEU A 101 -3.52 16.43 -16.18
CA LEU A 101 -3.09 15.04 -16.34
C LEU A 101 -4.22 14.06 -16.00
N THR A 102 -5.20 13.92 -16.90
CA THR A 102 -6.34 12.99 -16.72
C THR A 102 -5.98 11.53 -16.95
N GLU A 103 -4.94 11.25 -17.74
CA GLU A 103 -4.52 9.90 -18.10
C GLU A 103 -3.91 9.12 -16.93
N ILE A 104 -3.10 9.78 -16.09
CA ILE A 104 -2.44 9.14 -14.94
C ILE A 104 -3.46 8.64 -13.90
N PRO A 105 -4.44 9.45 -13.46
CA PRO A 105 -5.49 8.96 -12.57
C PRO A 105 -6.31 7.82 -13.17
N ALA A 106 -6.67 7.92 -14.45
CA ALA A 106 -7.43 6.88 -15.14
C ALA A 106 -6.66 5.56 -15.20
N SER A 107 -5.38 5.60 -15.55
CA SER A 107 -4.49 4.43 -15.57
C SER A 107 -4.33 3.82 -14.18
N PHE A 108 -4.17 4.66 -13.14
CA PHE A 108 -4.02 4.21 -11.76
C PHE A 108 -5.28 3.46 -11.26
N VAL A 109 -6.46 4.03 -11.48
CA VAL A 109 -7.73 3.38 -11.14
C VAL A 109 -7.95 2.12 -11.99
N GLY A 110 -7.61 2.16 -13.27
CA GLY A 110 -7.65 1.01 -14.16
C GLY A 110 -6.82 -0.18 -13.64
N ILE A 111 -5.59 0.08 -13.19
CA ILE A 111 -4.70 -0.93 -12.59
C ILE A 111 -5.31 -1.52 -11.31
N ILE A 112 -5.91 -0.70 -10.44
CA ILE A 112 -6.59 -1.19 -9.24
C ILE A 112 -7.75 -2.11 -9.61
N ASN A 113 -8.58 -1.72 -10.57
CA ASN A 113 -9.68 -2.55 -11.04
C ASN A 113 -9.19 -3.87 -11.64
N ASP A 114 -8.13 -3.85 -12.44
CA ASP A 114 -7.53 -5.06 -13.01
C ASP A 114 -6.99 -6.01 -11.90
N CYS A 115 -6.44 -5.46 -10.81
CA CYS A 115 -6.04 -6.24 -9.64
C CYS A 115 -7.24 -6.88 -8.94
N ILE A 116 -8.34 -6.15 -8.76
CA ILE A 116 -9.58 -6.66 -8.13
C ILE A 116 -10.14 -7.80 -8.98
N VAL A 117 -10.27 -7.61 -10.29
CA VAL A 117 -10.74 -8.65 -11.23
C VAL A 117 -9.83 -9.89 -11.19
N ALA A 118 -8.52 -9.70 -11.07
CA ALA A 118 -7.55 -10.78 -10.97
C ALA A 118 -7.45 -11.40 -9.56
N ASN A 119 -8.27 -10.96 -8.61
CA ASN A 119 -8.26 -11.39 -7.20
C ASN A 119 -6.87 -11.22 -6.55
N LYS A 120 -6.28 -10.05 -6.73
CA LYS A 120 -4.99 -9.67 -6.13
C LYS A 120 -5.21 -8.62 -5.04
N ALA A 121 -4.52 -8.78 -3.92
CA ALA A 121 -4.44 -7.71 -2.94
C ALA A 121 -3.65 -6.53 -3.50
N VAL A 122 -4.06 -5.31 -3.15
CA VAL A 122 -3.40 -4.09 -3.61
C VAL A 122 -2.87 -3.31 -2.41
N VAL A 123 -1.60 -2.94 -2.47
CA VAL A 123 -0.95 -2.07 -1.49
C VAL A 123 -0.49 -0.80 -2.21
N ILE A 124 -1.05 0.32 -1.81
CA ILE A 124 -0.71 1.64 -2.37
C ILE A 124 0.18 2.36 -1.36
N VAL A 125 1.40 2.68 -1.78
CA VAL A 125 2.39 3.30 -0.89
C VAL A 125 2.53 4.77 -1.22
N LYS A 126 2.30 5.63 -0.22
CA LYS A 126 2.46 7.08 -0.28
C LYS A 126 3.60 7.50 0.65
N GLY A 127 4.27 8.62 0.33
CA GLY A 127 5.35 9.14 1.19
C GLY A 127 6.63 8.30 1.13
N LEU A 128 6.89 7.60 0.03
CA LEU A 128 8.09 6.76 -0.14
C LEU A 128 9.40 7.52 -0.01
N ASP A 129 9.40 8.82 -0.27
CA ASP A 129 10.62 9.64 -0.17
C ASP A 129 11.10 9.75 1.28
N GLU A 130 10.19 9.61 2.24
CA GLU A 130 10.46 9.58 3.69
C GLU A 130 10.77 8.17 4.21
N TRP A 131 10.68 7.14 3.37
CA TRP A 131 10.96 5.77 3.78
C TRP A 131 12.39 5.63 4.29
N PRO A 132 12.60 5.05 5.49
CA PRO A 132 13.92 4.97 6.11
C PRO A 132 14.91 4.19 5.27
N ASN A 133 16.17 4.56 5.38
CA ASN A 133 17.26 3.78 4.81
C ASN A 133 17.44 2.48 5.61
N GLU A 134 18.01 1.47 4.98
CA GLU A 134 18.17 0.11 5.49
C GLU A 134 18.81 0.01 6.88
N TYR A 135 19.73 0.93 7.20
CA TYR A 135 20.43 0.97 8.50
C TYR A 135 19.84 1.98 9.49
N GLN A 136 18.76 2.64 9.14
CA GLN A 136 18.13 3.65 9.98
C GLN A 136 17.08 3.01 10.88
N ARG A 137 17.40 2.83 12.16
CA ARG A 137 16.43 2.33 13.14
C ARG A 137 15.32 3.33 13.37
N GLN A 138 14.10 2.84 13.36
CA GLN A 138 12.90 3.59 13.66
C GLN A 138 12.46 3.34 15.10
N TYR A 139 11.95 4.39 15.73
CA TYR A 139 11.41 4.36 17.09
C TYR A 139 10.01 4.97 17.05
N GLY A 140 9.13 4.50 17.92
CA GLY A 140 7.76 4.99 18.00
C GLY A 140 6.75 3.91 17.67
N SER A 141 5.71 4.27 16.93
CA SER A 141 4.60 3.36 16.62
C SER A 141 4.44 3.13 15.11
N ILE A 142 3.90 1.97 14.78
CA ILE A 142 3.32 1.65 13.49
C ILE A 142 1.81 1.74 13.69
N ASP A 143 1.21 2.78 13.15
CA ASP A 143 -0.19 3.09 13.36
C ASP A 143 -1.05 2.49 12.26
N LEU A 144 -1.99 1.64 12.64
CA LEU A 144 -2.91 0.98 11.74
C LEU A 144 -4.31 1.56 11.93
N TYR A 145 -4.85 2.16 10.90
CA TYR A 145 -6.22 2.68 10.90
C TYR A 145 -7.17 1.63 10.33
N TRP A 146 -7.86 0.92 11.22
CA TRP A 146 -8.81 -0.12 10.85
C TRP A 146 -10.21 0.49 10.65
N ILE A 147 -10.46 0.95 9.44
CA ILE A 147 -11.70 1.64 9.06
C ILE A 147 -12.72 0.68 8.44
N VAL A 148 -12.26 -0.41 7.83
CA VAL A 148 -13.10 -1.42 7.17
C VAL A 148 -12.89 -2.80 7.76
N ARG A 149 -13.87 -3.70 7.57
CA ARG A 149 -13.90 -5.04 8.20
C ARG A 149 -12.69 -5.93 7.89
N ASP A 150 -11.98 -5.71 6.78
CA ASP A 150 -10.88 -6.56 6.31
C ASP A 150 -9.48 -6.03 6.66
N GLY A 151 -9.28 -5.55 7.88
CA GLY A 151 -7.98 -5.06 8.37
C GLY A 151 -6.88 -6.12 8.54
N GLY A 152 -7.18 -7.40 8.35
CA GLY A 152 -6.26 -8.51 8.63
C GLY A 152 -4.95 -8.47 7.84
N LEU A 153 -4.98 -8.07 6.57
CA LEU A 153 -3.77 -7.94 5.76
C LEU A 153 -2.82 -6.86 6.31
N MET A 154 -3.34 -5.71 6.74
CA MET A 154 -2.53 -4.63 7.31
C MET A 154 -1.84 -5.08 8.61
N LEU A 155 -2.53 -5.84 9.46
CA LEU A 155 -1.94 -6.43 10.67
C LEU A 155 -0.79 -7.36 10.33
N LEU A 156 -0.95 -8.24 9.34
CA LEU A 156 0.11 -9.16 8.92
C LEU A 156 1.31 -8.40 8.34
N LEU A 157 1.09 -7.36 7.53
CA LEU A 157 2.15 -6.55 6.96
C LEU A 157 2.91 -5.76 8.04
N SER A 158 2.21 -5.20 9.03
CA SER A 158 2.85 -4.51 10.16
C SER A 158 3.68 -5.46 11.02
N GLN A 159 3.21 -6.69 11.24
CA GLN A 159 3.97 -7.71 11.93
C GLN A 159 5.25 -8.10 11.16
N LEU A 160 5.18 -8.14 9.82
CA LEU A 160 6.37 -8.36 9.00
C LEU A 160 7.37 -7.21 9.13
N LEU A 161 6.92 -5.96 9.23
CA LEU A 161 7.80 -4.81 9.48
C LEU A 161 8.56 -4.97 10.79
N LEU A 162 7.91 -5.38 11.88
CA LEU A 162 8.57 -5.61 13.17
C LEU A 162 9.65 -6.68 13.13
N THR A 163 9.66 -7.57 12.13
CA THR A 163 10.73 -8.56 11.94
C THR A 163 11.99 -7.98 11.31
N LYS A 164 11.96 -6.70 10.89
CA LYS A 164 13.10 -6.01 10.28
C LYS A 164 13.85 -5.21 11.32
N GLU A 165 15.18 -5.25 11.30
CA GLU A 165 16.05 -4.53 12.23
C GLU A 165 15.72 -3.04 12.32
N SER A 166 15.31 -2.43 11.20
CA SER A 166 14.92 -1.02 11.16
C SER A 166 13.67 -0.71 11.98
N PHE A 167 12.77 -1.66 12.20
CA PHE A 167 11.47 -1.45 12.85
C PHE A 167 11.27 -2.28 14.12
N GLU A 168 12.25 -3.08 14.55
CA GLU A 168 12.13 -3.98 15.72
C GLU A 168 11.80 -3.27 17.03
N SER A 169 12.15 -1.97 17.13
CA SER A 169 11.90 -1.13 18.31
C SER A 169 10.54 -0.41 18.26
N CYS A 170 9.79 -0.54 17.17
CA CYS A 170 8.47 0.06 17.04
C CYS A 170 7.39 -0.76 17.75
N LYS A 171 6.29 -0.10 18.11
CA LYS A 171 5.09 -0.74 18.66
C LYS A 171 3.95 -0.63 17.64
N ILE A 172 3.07 -1.62 17.60
CA ILE A 172 1.86 -1.56 16.77
C ILE A 172 0.75 -0.93 17.59
N GLN A 173 0.10 0.09 17.00
CA GLN A 173 -1.14 0.68 17.51
C GLN A 173 -2.25 0.49 16.47
N VAL A 174 -3.41 0.00 16.90
CA VAL A 174 -4.56 -0.23 16.04
C VAL A 174 -5.65 0.77 16.40
N PHE A 175 -5.94 1.67 15.50
CA PHE A 175 -6.99 2.66 15.62
C PHE A 175 -8.26 2.14 14.94
N CYS A 176 -9.34 2.00 15.71
CA CYS A 176 -10.64 1.60 15.23
C CYS A 176 -11.62 2.75 15.41
N ILE A 177 -12.63 2.83 14.55
CA ILE A 177 -13.67 3.85 14.61
C ILE A 177 -14.99 3.18 14.99
N ALA A 178 -15.60 3.62 16.09
CA ALA A 178 -16.95 3.24 16.50
C ALA A 178 -17.93 4.36 16.13
N GLU A 179 -19.11 4.00 15.63
CA GLU A 179 -20.16 4.98 15.31
C GLU A 179 -20.78 5.55 16.60
N GLU A 180 -20.97 4.70 17.61
CA GLU A 180 -21.51 5.09 18.92
C GLU A 180 -20.55 4.76 20.05
N ASP A 181 -20.66 5.49 21.17
CA ASP A 181 -19.86 5.24 22.38
C ASP A 181 -20.19 3.89 23.02
N SER A 182 -21.43 3.42 22.90
CA SER A 182 -21.89 2.12 23.39
C SER A 182 -21.16 0.95 22.73
N ASP A 183 -20.78 1.10 21.46
CA ASP A 183 -20.17 0.04 20.65
C ASP A 183 -18.65 0.01 20.78
N ALA A 184 -18.06 1.06 21.37
CA ALA A 184 -16.61 1.22 21.47
C ALA A 184 -15.94 0.12 22.31
N GLU A 185 -16.52 -0.24 23.45
CA GLU A 185 -15.95 -1.27 24.32
C GLU A 185 -16.11 -2.68 23.73
N GLU A 186 -17.23 -2.96 23.05
CA GLU A 186 -17.46 -4.23 22.35
C GLU A 186 -16.47 -4.38 21.18
N LEU A 187 -16.35 -3.35 20.35
CA LEU A 187 -15.39 -3.33 19.24
C LEU A 187 -13.95 -3.51 19.73
N LYS A 188 -13.59 -2.85 20.84
CA LYS A 188 -12.27 -2.98 21.45
C LYS A 188 -12.00 -4.41 21.93
N ALA A 189 -13.00 -5.04 22.53
CA ALA A 189 -12.91 -6.42 23.00
C ALA A 189 -12.75 -7.40 21.82
N ASP A 190 -13.52 -7.21 20.75
CA ASP A 190 -13.46 -8.04 19.55
C ASP A 190 -12.09 -7.93 18.84
N VAL A 191 -11.58 -6.71 18.67
CA VAL A 191 -10.26 -6.50 18.07
C VAL A 191 -9.16 -7.08 18.94
N ARG A 192 -9.22 -6.93 20.26
CA ARG A 192 -8.25 -7.56 21.17
C ARG A 192 -8.27 -9.08 21.09
N LYS A 193 -9.47 -9.67 21.03
CA LYS A 193 -9.63 -11.12 20.86
C LYS A 193 -9.01 -11.57 19.53
N PHE A 194 -9.27 -10.86 18.44
CA PHE A 194 -8.68 -11.16 17.14
C PHE A 194 -7.15 -11.07 17.16
N LEU A 195 -6.58 -10.04 17.78
CA LEU A 195 -5.13 -9.91 17.97
C LEU A 195 -4.55 -11.05 18.80
N TYR A 196 -5.25 -11.45 19.85
CA TYR A 196 -4.85 -12.60 20.67
C TYR A 196 -4.84 -13.91 19.87
N ASP A 197 -5.86 -14.15 19.06
CA ASP A 197 -5.93 -15.33 18.19
C ASP A 197 -4.80 -15.36 17.15
N LEU A 198 -4.40 -14.19 16.65
CA LEU A 198 -3.23 -14.03 15.77
C LEU A 198 -1.89 -14.06 16.51
N ARG A 199 -1.87 -14.10 17.84
CA ARG A 199 -0.69 -13.99 18.70
C ARG A 199 0.12 -12.71 18.44
N MET A 200 -0.58 -11.62 18.19
CA MET A 200 0.00 -10.31 17.96
C MET A 200 -0.15 -9.42 19.19
N GLN A 201 0.91 -8.68 19.49
CA GLN A 201 0.88 -7.65 20.51
C GLN A 201 0.66 -6.28 19.85
N ALA A 202 -0.45 -5.64 20.14
CA ALA A 202 -0.76 -4.30 19.68
C ALA A 202 -1.61 -3.56 20.71
N GLU A 203 -1.46 -2.26 20.76
CA GLU A 203 -2.36 -1.38 21.51
C GLU A 203 -3.61 -1.09 20.68
N VAL A 204 -4.79 -1.26 21.27
CA VAL A 204 -6.06 -0.99 20.59
C VAL A 204 -6.66 0.30 21.11
N ILE A 205 -6.83 1.26 20.22
CA ILE A 205 -7.38 2.59 20.48
C ILE A 205 -8.69 2.69 19.69
N VAL A 206 -9.81 2.86 20.37
CA VAL A 206 -11.11 3.06 19.72
C VAL A 206 -11.48 4.53 19.83
N ILE A 207 -11.82 5.11 18.70
CA ILE A 207 -12.25 6.50 18.57
C ILE A 207 -13.74 6.47 18.26
N SER A 208 -14.55 7.09 19.13
CA SER A 208 -15.97 7.27 18.87
C SER A 208 -16.19 8.54 18.05
N MET A 209 -16.98 8.43 16.99
CA MET A 209 -17.32 9.58 16.14
C MET A 209 -18.08 10.67 16.92
N LYS A 210 -18.98 10.28 17.84
CA LYS A 210 -19.74 11.24 18.66
C LYS A 210 -18.88 12.02 19.64
N SER A 211 -17.91 11.34 20.28
CA SER A 211 -16.99 12.02 21.21
C SER A 211 -16.02 12.93 20.48
N TRP A 212 -15.70 12.61 19.23
CA TRP A 212 -14.86 13.45 18.37
C TRP A 212 -15.57 14.77 17.99
N ASP A 213 -16.83 14.69 17.57
CA ASP A 213 -17.61 15.89 17.20
C ASP A 213 -17.78 16.84 18.41
N ALA A 214 -17.98 16.31 19.61
CA ALA A 214 -18.08 17.10 20.82
C ALA A 214 -16.76 17.79 21.25
N GLN A 215 -15.60 17.17 20.96
CA GLN A 215 -14.30 17.77 21.23
C GLN A 215 -13.87 18.77 20.15
N ALA A 216 -14.36 18.58 18.95
CA ALA A 216 -14.06 19.40 17.79
C ALA A 216 -14.66 20.79 17.86
N GLU A 217 -15.84 20.94 18.47
CA GLU A 217 -16.45 22.25 18.74
C GLU A 217 -15.63 23.13 19.68
N GLN A 218 -14.61 22.58 20.34
CA GLN A 218 -13.75 23.29 21.29
C GLN A 218 -12.34 23.68 20.76
N GLN A 219 -11.97 23.28 19.52
CA GLN A 219 -10.63 23.56 18.96
C GLN A 219 -10.71 24.12 17.54
N ASP A 220 -10.68 25.43 17.45
CA ASP A 220 -11.20 26.25 16.33
C ASP A 220 -10.31 26.48 15.10
N GLU A 221 -9.14 25.91 14.87
CA GLU A 221 -8.38 26.24 13.63
C GLU A 221 -7.77 25.07 12.85
N SER A 222 -7.46 23.97 13.49
CA SER A 222 -6.94 22.77 12.79
C SER A 222 -8.05 21.87 12.23
N PHE A 223 -9.27 22.13 12.64
CA PHE A 223 -10.46 21.32 12.39
C PHE A 223 -11.10 21.58 11.03
N GLU A 224 -11.07 22.81 10.51
CA GLU A 224 -11.64 23.11 9.19
C GLU A 224 -10.97 22.32 8.05
N ALA A 225 -9.67 22.10 8.15
CA ALA A 225 -8.94 21.30 7.16
C ALA A 225 -9.32 19.81 7.22
N PHE A 226 -9.58 19.27 8.44
CA PHE A 226 -9.94 17.86 8.63
C PHE A 226 -11.41 17.60 8.31
N THR A 227 -12.32 18.50 8.71
CA THR A 227 -13.76 18.43 8.39
C THR A 227 -13.99 18.53 6.89
N GLY A 228 -13.23 19.38 6.19
CA GLY A 228 -13.25 19.46 4.74
C GLY A 228 -12.79 18.19 4.03
N ALA A 229 -11.87 17.43 4.62
CA ALA A 229 -11.43 16.15 4.09
C ALA A 229 -12.46 15.04 4.35
N GLN A 230 -13.07 15.04 5.52
CA GLN A 230 -14.11 14.07 5.92
C GLN A 230 -15.39 14.27 5.09
N GLN A 231 -15.80 15.52 4.85
CA GLN A 231 -16.96 15.83 4.02
C GLN A 231 -16.76 15.44 2.56
N ARG A 232 -15.53 15.59 2.03
CA ARG A 232 -15.17 15.09 0.70
C ARG A 232 -15.20 13.55 0.62
N LEU A 233 -14.75 12.87 1.66
CA LEU A 233 -14.79 11.42 1.74
C LEU A 233 -16.23 10.91 1.85
N SER A 234 -17.07 11.55 2.67
CA SER A 234 -18.50 11.24 2.81
C SER A 234 -19.26 11.43 1.50
N ASN A 235 -19.02 12.56 0.80
CA ASN A 235 -19.61 12.82 -0.50
C ASN A 235 -19.14 11.84 -1.58
N TYR A 236 -17.89 11.43 -1.53
CA TYR A 236 -17.33 10.41 -2.42
C TYR A 236 -17.97 9.03 -2.18
N LEU A 237 -18.13 8.63 -0.91
CA LEU A 237 -18.78 7.37 -0.54
C LEU A 237 -20.30 7.37 -0.84
N ALA A 238 -20.97 8.51 -0.71
CA ALA A 238 -22.37 8.65 -1.11
C ALA A 238 -22.55 8.49 -2.63
N GLY A 239 -21.66 9.09 -3.44
CA GLY A 239 -21.68 8.94 -4.89
C GLY A 239 -21.38 7.51 -5.42
N ILE A 240 -20.73 6.67 -4.60
CA ILE A 240 -20.51 5.24 -4.94
C ILE A 240 -21.76 4.38 -4.66
N LYS A 241 -22.66 4.83 -3.75
CA LYS A 241 -23.90 4.10 -3.42
C LYS A 241 -25.05 4.34 -4.42
N GLU A 242 -24.93 5.33 -5.29
CA GLU A 242 -25.97 5.67 -6.28
C GLU A 242 -25.67 5.15 -7.71
N ASN A 243 -24.56 4.44 -7.92
CA ASN A 243 -24.20 3.71 -9.14
C ASN A 243 -24.05 2.20 -8.85
#